data_0b4ac1593d54b7c784ffdcf9925414dd
#
_entry.id   0b4ac1593d54b7c784ffdcf9925414dd
#
_cell.length_a   1.000
_cell.length_b   1.000
_cell.length_c   1.000
_cell.angle_alpha   90.00
_cell.angle_beta   90.00
_cell.angle_gamma   90.00
#
_symmetry.space_group_name_H-M   'P 1'
#
loop_
_entity.id
_entity.type
_entity.pdbx_description
1 polymer ?
#
loop_
_entity_poly.entity_id
_entity_poly.type
_entity_poly.pdbx_seq_one_letter_code
_entity_poly.pdbx_strand_id
1 'polypeptide(L)'
;NELPAAAAIVNPNQVGCKFPSKALAGVGVAFYLLSVLRAELRNRNWFVHHQEINLAEWLDLVALGTVADVVPMDQNNRRLVEEGIRRIRGGYCRPGLKALLVVAGVNPKHLTTRDLAFSIAPRLNAAGRLQDMSIGIECLLADEVSAVARAENLDALNNERKEIETGMR
;
A
#
# COMPACT_ATOMS: atom_id res chain seq x y z
N ASN A 1 -24.42 0.92 15.56
CA ASN A 1 -24.06 -0.15 14.61
C ASN A 1 -23.54 -1.32 15.44
N GLU A 2 -24.10 -2.47 15.21
CA GLU A 2 -23.70 -3.72 15.84
C GLU A 2 -22.35 -4.18 15.27
N LEU A 3 -21.43 -4.61 16.12
CA LEU A 3 -20.14 -5.10 15.66
C LEU A 3 -20.30 -6.49 15.03
N PRO A 4 -19.58 -6.84 13.96
CA PRO A 4 -19.65 -8.16 13.35
C PRO A 4 -19.18 -9.24 14.33
N ALA A 5 -19.74 -10.43 14.24
CA ALA A 5 -19.33 -11.60 15.00
C ALA A 5 -17.96 -12.10 14.49
N ALA A 6 -16.88 -11.60 15.09
CA ALA A 6 -15.50 -11.95 14.74
C ALA A 6 -14.70 -12.29 16.01
N ALA A 7 -13.67 -13.13 15.87
CA ALA A 7 -12.78 -13.49 16.99
C ALA A 7 -12.02 -12.27 17.54
N ALA A 8 -11.69 -11.31 16.70
CA ALA A 8 -11.09 -10.04 17.07
C ALA A 8 -11.40 -8.97 16.01
N ILE A 9 -11.47 -7.72 16.43
CA ILE A 9 -11.68 -6.57 15.55
C ILE A 9 -10.60 -5.52 15.87
N VAL A 10 -9.73 -5.24 14.90
CA VAL A 10 -8.70 -4.21 15.01
C VAL A 10 -9.15 -2.98 14.23
N ASN A 11 -9.68 -2.00 14.96
CA ASN A 11 -10.16 -0.76 14.37
C ASN A 11 -9.90 0.41 15.33
N PRO A 12 -9.07 1.40 14.96
CA PRO A 12 -8.76 2.55 15.82
C PRO A 12 -9.97 3.44 16.08
N ASN A 13 -11.04 3.31 15.29
CA ASN A 13 -12.27 4.10 15.43
C ASN A 13 -13.34 3.44 16.30
N GLN A 14 -13.07 2.29 16.92
CA GLN A 14 -13.99 1.70 17.90
C GLN A 14 -14.15 2.63 19.11
N VAL A 15 -15.35 2.62 19.67
CA VAL A 15 -15.66 3.35 20.92
C VAL A 15 -14.71 2.88 22.03
N GLY A 16 -14.08 3.81 22.73
CA GLY A 16 -13.12 3.52 23.80
C GLY A 16 -11.70 3.17 23.35
N CYS A 17 -11.42 3.02 22.04
CA CYS A 17 -10.06 2.81 21.54
C CYS A 17 -9.18 4.03 21.84
N LYS A 18 -8.03 3.80 22.49
CA LYS A 18 -7.07 4.85 22.87
C LYS A 18 -5.96 5.08 21.85
N PHE A 19 -5.99 4.40 20.70
CA PHE A 19 -5.00 4.62 19.67
C PHE A 19 -5.08 6.07 19.16
N PRO A 20 -3.97 6.83 19.12
CA PRO A 20 -4.02 8.28 18.92
C PRO A 20 -4.42 8.69 17.50
N SER A 21 -4.01 7.93 16.47
CA SER A 21 -4.36 8.22 15.09
C SER A 21 -5.69 7.55 14.72
N LYS A 22 -6.72 8.36 14.47
CA LYS A 22 -8.04 7.91 14.01
C LYS A 22 -8.18 7.92 12.49
N ALA A 23 -7.16 8.42 11.81
CA ALA A 23 -7.14 8.59 10.37
C ALA A 23 -6.31 7.52 9.64
N LEU A 24 -6.00 6.39 10.28
CA LEU A 24 -5.25 5.31 9.62
C LEU A 24 -6.04 4.72 8.45
N ALA A 25 -5.38 4.58 7.31
CA ALA A 25 -5.83 3.70 6.23
C ALA A 25 -5.75 2.23 6.67
N GLY A 26 -6.49 1.34 6.03
CA GLY A 26 -6.48 -0.09 6.34
C GLY A 26 -5.09 -0.71 6.33
N VAL A 27 -4.23 -0.33 5.39
CA VAL A 27 -2.82 -0.75 5.31
C VAL A 27 -2.01 -0.30 6.53
N GLY A 28 -2.29 0.88 7.08
CA GLY A 28 -1.65 1.37 8.30
C GLY A 28 -2.07 0.56 9.53
N VAL A 29 -3.35 0.18 9.61
CA VAL A 29 -3.85 -0.71 10.67
C VAL A 29 -3.15 -2.07 10.60
N ALA A 30 -3.05 -2.66 9.41
CA ALA A 30 -2.35 -3.92 9.19
C ALA A 30 -0.86 -3.83 9.58
N PHE A 31 -0.19 -2.73 9.25
CA PHE A 31 1.21 -2.50 9.63
C PHE A 31 1.41 -2.47 11.14
N TYR A 32 0.53 -1.79 11.89
CA TYR A 32 0.59 -1.78 13.35
C TYR A 32 0.28 -3.14 13.96
N LEU A 33 -0.70 -3.87 13.41
CA LEU A 33 -0.98 -5.25 13.84
C LEU A 33 0.25 -6.15 13.67
N LEU A 34 0.91 -6.10 12.52
CA LEU A 34 2.15 -6.85 12.26
C LEU A 34 3.29 -6.42 13.21
N SER A 35 3.36 -5.14 13.56
CA SER A 35 4.36 -4.63 14.51
C SER A 35 4.16 -5.20 15.91
N VAL A 36 2.92 -5.26 16.39
CA VAL A 36 2.58 -5.88 17.68
C VAL A 36 2.78 -7.39 17.64
N LEU A 37 2.37 -8.05 16.56
CA LEU A 37 2.59 -9.49 16.36
C LEU A 37 4.08 -9.83 16.40
N ARG A 38 4.92 -9.06 15.69
CA ARG A 38 6.38 -9.26 15.73
C ARG A 38 6.95 -9.10 17.13
N ALA A 39 6.50 -8.11 17.90
CA ALA A 39 6.92 -7.90 19.27
C ALA A 39 6.53 -9.10 20.16
N GLU A 40 5.31 -9.60 20.01
CA GLU A 40 4.84 -10.76 20.75
C GLU A 40 5.63 -12.05 20.39
N LEU A 41 5.92 -12.26 19.12
CA LEU A 41 6.73 -13.39 18.66
C LEU A 41 8.17 -13.34 19.21
N ARG A 42 8.75 -12.12 19.35
CA ARG A 42 10.03 -11.94 20.05
C ARG A 42 9.94 -12.35 21.52
N ASN A 43 8.90 -11.91 22.21
CA ASN A 43 8.67 -12.27 23.62
C ASN A 43 8.53 -13.79 23.83
N ARG A 44 8.01 -14.49 22.83
CA ARG A 44 7.89 -15.96 22.81
C ARG A 44 9.11 -16.69 22.27
N ASN A 45 10.22 -16.01 22.05
CA ASN A 45 11.44 -16.56 21.46
C ASN A 45 11.25 -17.27 20.11
N TRP A 46 10.20 -16.90 19.34
CA TRP A 46 9.89 -17.50 18.05
C TRP A 46 11.06 -17.39 17.06
N PHE A 47 11.74 -16.24 17.05
CA PHE A 47 12.82 -15.95 16.12
C PHE A 47 14.16 -16.61 16.46
N VAL A 48 14.24 -17.41 17.52
CA VAL A 48 15.43 -18.28 17.77
C VAL A 48 15.57 -19.33 16.66
N HIS A 49 14.44 -19.79 16.11
CA HIS A 49 14.39 -20.82 15.06
C HIS A 49 13.81 -20.32 13.73
N HIS A 50 13.43 -19.04 13.63
CA HIS A 50 12.81 -18.45 12.45
C HIS A 50 13.44 -17.09 12.14
N GLN A 51 13.53 -16.78 10.84
CA GLN A 51 13.99 -15.45 10.42
C GLN A 51 13.01 -14.37 10.88
N GLU A 52 13.51 -13.33 11.48
CA GLU A 52 12.70 -12.18 11.84
C GLU A 52 12.41 -11.29 10.63
N ILE A 53 11.14 -10.94 10.45
CA ILE A 53 10.68 -10.10 9.34
C ILE A 53 11.04 -8.63 9.62
N ASN A 54 11.68 -8.00 8.67
CA ASN A 54 11.93 -6.56 8.69
C ASN A 54 10.69 -5.79 8.19
N LEU A 55 9.85 -5.30 9.10
CA LEU A 55 8.63 -4.59 8.74
C LEU A 55 8.88 -3.29 7.95
N ALA A 56 10.08 -2.71 8.01
CA ALA A 56 10.40 -1.54 7.21
C ALA A 56 10.30 -1.82 5.69
N GLU A 57 10.46 -3.07 5.26
CA GLU A 57 10.31 -3.47 3.86
C GLU A 57 8.88 -3.32 3.31
N TRP A 58 7.88 -3.17 4.20
CA TRP A 58 6.48 -2.99 3.84
C TRP A 58 6.05 -1.52 3.79
N LEU A 59 6.93 -0.59 4.16
CA LEU A 59 6.60 0.83 4.22
C LEU A 59 6.35 1.45 2.85
N ASP A 60 6.84 0.87 1.78
CA ASP A 60 6.51 1.26 0.41
C ASP A 60 5.01 1.05 0.12
N LEU A 61 4.44 -0.11 0.51
CA LEU A 61 3.01 -0.37 0.42
C LEU A 61 2.19 0.49 1.39
N VAL A 62 2.70 0.69 2.60
CA VAL A 62 2.02 1.55 3.59
C VAL A 62 1.90 2.98 3.08
N ALA A 63 2.97 3.53 2.49
CA ALA A 63 2.93 4.85 1.88
C ALA A 63 1.93 4.90 0.71
N LEU A 64 2.02 3.93 -0.20
CA LEU A 64 1.12 3.85 -1.36
C LEU A 64 -0.35 3.76 -0.92
N GLY A 65 -0.70 2.82 -0.06
CA GLY A 65 -2.08 2.62 0.36
C GLY A 65 -2.63 3.78 1.19
N THR A 66 -1.81 4.39 2.08
CA THR A 66 -2.23 5.57 2.87
C THR A 66 -2.55 6.76 1.96
N VAL A 67 -1.73 6.99 0.93
CA VAL A 67 -1.95 8.08 -0.04
C VAL A 67 -3.12 7.76 -0.97
N ALA A 68 -3.24 6.53 -1.45
CA ALA A 68 -4.30 6.09 -2.36
C ALA A 68 -5.69 6.16 -1.72
N ASP A 69 -5.78 5.92 -0.42
CA ASP A 69 -7.03 5.92 0.36
C ASP A 69 -7.48 7.33 0.77
N VAL A 70 -6.68 8.35 0.43
CA VAL A 70 -6.99 9.78 0.65
C VAL A 70 -7.34 10.10 2.12
N VAL A 71 -6.76 9.40 3.06
CA VAL A 71 -6.99 9.65 4.48
C VAL A 71 -6.33 10.96 4.96
N PRO A 72 -6.85 11.61 6.01
CA PRO A 72 -6.19 12.77 6.60
C PRO A 72 -4.74 12.50 6.99
N MET A 73 -3.85 13.39 6.57
CA MET A 73 -2.40 13.29 6.86
C MET A 73 -2.10 13.85 8.26
N ASP A 74 -2.54 13.14 9.30
CA ASP A 74 -2.13 13.43 10.67
C ASP A 74 -0.61 13.15 10.87
N GLN A 75 -0.09 13.43 12.04
CA GLN A 75 1.34 13.26 12.33
C GLN A 75 1.81 11.81 12.10
N ASN A 76 0.96 10.83 12.44
CA ASN A 76 1.28 9.42 12.28
C ASN A 76 1.35 9.01 10.80
N ASN A 77 0.31 9.34 10.02
CA ASN A 77 0.28 9.06 8.59
C ASN A 77 1.42 9.74 7.84
N ARG A 78 1.75 10.99 8.21
CA ARG A 78 2.91 11.71 7.61
C ARG A 78 4.21 10.93 7.81
N ARG A 79 4.48 10.44 9.03
CA ARG A 79 5.69 9.66 9.32
C ARG A 79 5.77 8.37 8.53
N LEU A 80 4.66 7.63 8.44
CA LEU A 80 4.59 6.39 7.68
C LEU A 80 4.82 6.64 6.17
N VAL A 81 4.16 7.65 5.62
CA VAL A 81 4.28 8.02 4.20
C VAL A 81 5.67 8.57 3.88
N GLU A 82 6.22 9.45 4.71
CA GLU A 82 7.55 10.00 4.53
C GLU A 82 8.63 8.90 4.52
N GLU A 83 8.56 7.98 5.48
CA GLU A 83 9.50 6.87 5.55
C GLU A 83 9.37 5.94 4.35
N GLY A 84 8.15 5.61 3.92
CA GLY A 84 7.93 4.80 2.72
C GLY A 84 8.47 5.46 1.46
N ILE A 85 8.21 6.75 1.25
CA ILE A 85 8.76 7.52 0.12
C ILE A 85 10.29 7.57 0.19
N ARG A 86 10.87 7.81 1.37
CA ARG A 86 12.31 7.82 1.58
C ARG A 86 12.94 6.49 1.15
N ARG A 87 12.33 5.38 1.51
CA ARG A 87 12.78 4.04 1.12
C ARG A 87 12.71 3.83 -0.39
N ILE A 88 11.59 4.19 -1.02
CA ILE A 88 11.43 4.08 -2.48
C ILE A 88 12.50 4.91 -3.19
N ARG A 89 12.74 6.15 -2.76
CA ARG A 89 13.80 7.02 -3.30
C ARG A 89 15.20 6.43 -3.13
N GLY A 90 15.43 5.69 -2.04
CA GLY A 90 16.67 4.99 -1.74
C GLY A 90 16.85 3.67 -2.50
N GLY A 91 15.90 3.29 -3.36
CA GLY A 91 15.93 2.04 -4.12
C GLY A 91 15.35 0.82 -3.37
N TYR A 92 14.89 0.99 -2.14
CA TYR A 92 14.24 -0.06 -1.35
C TYR A 92 12.75 -0.10 -1.67
N CYS A 93 12.41 -0.59 -2.86
CA CYS A 93 11.06 -0.66 -3.39
C CYS A 93 10.84 -2.05 -3.98
N ARG A 94 9.66 -2.61 -3.77
CA ARG A 94 9.31 -3.90 -4.37
C ARG A 94 9.24 -3.82 -5.88
N PRO A 95 9.55 -4.94 -6.61
CA PRO A 95 9.65 -4.94 -8.06
C PRO A 95 8.39 -4.43 -8.76
N GLY A 96 7.20 -4.86 -8.33
CA GLY A 96 5.94 -4.44 -8.94
C GLY A 96 5.67 -2.95 -8.82
N LEU A 97 5.93 -2.34 -7.66
CA LEU A 97 5.79 -0.89 -7.50
C LEU A 97 6.83 -0.13 -8.32
N LYS A 98 8.07 -0.63 -8.38
CA LYS A 98 9.13 -0.07 -9.22
C LYS A 98 8.75 -0.09 -10.70
N ALA A 99 8.20 -1.20 -11.18
CA ALA A 99 7.72 -1.32 -12.56
C ALA A 99 6.55 -0.34 -12.83
N LEU A 100 5.61 -0.20 -11.91
CA LEU A 100 4.52 0.80 -12.03
C LEU A 100 5.05 2.23 -12.11
N LEU A 101 6.08 2.58 -11.36
CA LEU A 101 6.72 3.91 -11.45
C LEU A 101 7.34 4.13 -12.83
N VAL A 102 8.00 3.11 -13.39
CA VAL A 102 8.60 3.19 -14.73
C VAL A 102 7.54 3.39 -15.81
N VAL A 103 6.49 2.55 -15.84
CA VAL A 103 5.39 2.68 -16.85
C VAL A 103 4.64 4.00 -16.70
N ALA A 104 4.57 4.55 -15.46
CA ALA A 104 3.97 5.85 -15.21
C ALA A 104 4.88 7.03 -15.57
N GLY A 105 6.12 6.79 -16.01
CA GLY A 105 7.11 7.85 -16.28
C GLY A 105 7.58 8.61 -15.04
N VAL A 106 7.46 8.02 -13.86
CA VAL A 106 7.83 8.64 -12.59
C VAL A 106 9.26 8.23 -12.22
N ASN A 107 10.12 9.23 -11.98
CA ASN A 107 11.47 8.96 -11.48
C ASN A 107 11.43 8.63 -9.97
N PRO A 108 11.79 7.41 -9.55
CA PRO A 108 11.72 7.02 -8.14
C PRO A 108 12.54 7.91 -7.21
N LYS A 109 13.66 8.48 -7.68
CA LYS A 109 14.54 9.35 -6.86
C LYS A 109 13.86 10.67 -6.46
N HIS A 110 12.86 11.10 -7.23
CA HIS A 110 12.12 12.35 -7.01
C HIS A 110 10.65 12.11 -6.67
N LEU A 111 10.29 10.88 -6.34
CA LEU A 111 8.92 10.48 -6.01
C LEU A 111 8.29 11.40 -4.96
N THR A 112 7.06 11.82 -5.22
CA THR A 112 6.23 12.61 -4.29
C THR A 112 4.95 11.87 -3.92
N THR A 113 4.22 12.35 -2.91
CA THR A 113 2.86 11.87 -2.59
C THR A 113 1.92 12.06 -3.77
N ARG A 114 2.10 13.14 -4.55
CA ARG A 114 1.29 13.42 -5.74
C ARG A 114 1.45 12.32 -6.80
N ASP A 115 2.66 11.82 -7.00
CA ASP A 115 2.91 10.74 -7.96
C ASP A 115 2.23 9.45 -7.51
N LEU A 116 2.29 9.13 -6.21
CA LEU A 116 1.54 7.98 -5.66
C LEU A 116 0.04 8.14 -5.86
N ALA A 117 -0.52 9.33 -5.56
CA ALA A 117 -1.96 9.60 -5.64
C ALA A 117 -2.50 9.62 -7.08
N PHE A 118 -1.78 10.25 -8.00
CA PHE A 118 -2.30 10.56 -9.33
C PHE A 118 -1.67 9.76 -10.47
N SER A 119 -0.51 9.13 -10.24
CA SER A 119 0.13 8.29 -11.24
C SER A 119 0.01 6.80 -10.92
N ILE A 120 0.21 6.39 -9.68
CA ILE A 120 0.24 4.97 -9.31
C ILE A 120 -1.14 4.44 -8.86
N ALA A 121 -1.79 5.08 -7.90
CA ALA A 121 -3.06 4.63 -7.37
C ALA A 121 -4.17 4.46 -8.45
N PRO A 122 -4.30 5.35 -9.45
CA PRO A 122 -5.29 5.17 -10.51
C PRO A 122 -5.09 3.91 -11.36
N ARG A 123 -3.84 3.48 -11.58
CA ARG A 123 -3.52 2.25 -12.30
C ARG A 123 -3.96 1.01 -11.55
N LEU A 124 -3.68 0.96 -10.25
CA LEU A 124 -4.15 -0.12 -9.38
C LEU A 124 -5.67 -0.15 -9.29
N ASN A 125 -6.30 1.01 -9.09
CA ASN A 125 -7.75 1.13 -8.98
C ASN A 125 -8.49 0.78 -10.27
N ALA A 126 -7.86 0.93 -11.44
CA ALA A 126 -8.46 0.57 -12.72
C ALA A 126 -8.74 -0.94 -12.81
N ALA A 127 -7.87 -1.80 -12.26
CA ALA A 127 -8.09 -3.23 -12.19
C ALA A 127 -9.42 -3.58 -11.50
N GLY A 128 -9.65 -3.05 -10.30
CA GLY A 128 -10.87 -3.31 -9.53
C GLY A 128 -12.15 -2.68 -10.11
N ARG A 129 -12.02 -1.74 -11.06
CA ARG A 129 -13.18 -1.11 -11.73
C ARG A 129 -13.56 -1.79 -13.04
N LEU A 130 -12.60 -2.30 -13.79
CA LEU A 130 -12.83 -2.87 -15.12
C LEU A 130 -12.80 -4.40 -15.12
N GLN A 131 -12.05 -5.00 -14.21
CA GLN A 131 -11.84 -6.45 -14.13
C GLN A 131 -11.84 -6.94 -12.68
N ASP A 132 -10.67 -7.37 -12.17
CA ASP A 132 -10.48 -7.93 -10.83
C ASP A 132 -9.30 -7.23 -10.12
N MET A 133 -9.51 -6.83 -8.88
CA MET A 133 -8.47 -6.21 -8.05
C MET A 133 -7.27 -7.14 -7.80
N SER A 134 -7.41 -8.45 -7.95
CA SER A 134 -6.33 -9.42 -7.85
C SER A 134 -5.17 -9.09 -8.79
N ILE A 135 -5.45 -8.56 -10.00
CA ILE A 135 -4.43 -8.12 -10.97
C ILE A 135 -3.49 -7.07 -10.35
N GLY A 136 -4.06 -6.11 -9.62
CA GLY A 136 -3.29 -5.09 -8.90
C GLY A 136 -2.44 -5.68 -7.78
N ILE A 137 -3.03 -6.61 -7.01
CA ILE A 137 -2.35 -7.31 -5.91
C ILE A 137 -1.19 -8.14 -6.46
N GLU A 138 -1.42 -8.92 -7.52
CA GLU A 138 -0.41 -9.74 -8.17
C GLU A 138 0.73 -8.91 -8.75
N CYS A 139 0.45 -7.71 -9.27
CA CYS A 139 1.50 -6.79 -9.68
C CYS A 139 2.38 -6.36 -8.51
N LEU A 140 1.77 -5.98 -7.38
CA LEU A 140 2.52 -5.58 -6.19
C LEU A 140 3.31 -6.72 -5.53
N LEU A 141 2.89 -7.97 -5.72
CA LEU A 141 3.56 -9.18 -5.22
C LEU A 141 4.52 -9.79 -6.25
N ALA A 142 4.61 -9.23 -7.46
CA ALA A 142 5.43 -9.74 -8.55
C ALA A 142 6.93 -9.74 -8.22
N ASP A 143 7.63 -10.71 -8.77
CA ASP A 143 9.09 -10.74 -8.82
C ASP A 143 9.65 -9.83 -9.93
N GLU A 144 10.97 -9.71 -10.01
CA GLU A 144 11.65 -8.88 -11.03
C GLU A 144 11.31 -9.31 -12.48
N VAL A 145 11.02 -10.58 -12.71
CA VAL A 145 10.75 -11.13 -14.04
C VAL A 145 9.35 -10.76 -14.53
N SER A 146 8.36 -10.91 -13.67
CA SER A 146 6.94 -10.73 -14.01
C SER A 146 6.41 -9.30 -13.79
N ALA A 147 7.13 -8.48 -13.04
CA ALA A 147 6.68 -7.15 -12.62
C ALA A 147 6.37 -6.21 -13.79
N VAL A 148 7.22 -6.21 -14.82
CA VAL A 148 7.08 -5.29 -15.97
C VAL A 148 5.80 -5.57 -16.74
N ALA A 149 5.58 -6.82 -17.15
CA ALA A 149 4.38 -7.19 -17.90
C ALA A 149 3.08 -6.93 -17.11
N ARG A 150 3.11 -7.15 -15.78
CA ARG A 150 1.96 -6.86 -14.91
C ARG A 150 1.68 -5.36 -14.77
N ALA A 151 2.73 -4.54 -14.68
CA ALA A 151 2.60 -3.09 -14.63
C ALA A 151 2.07 -2.51 -15.94
N GLU A 152 2.52 -3.02 -17.10
CA GLU A 152 2.02 -2.65 -18.43
C GLU A 152 0.54 -2.99 -18.59
N ASN A 153 0.10 -4.14 -18.10
CA ASN A 153 -1.31 -4.52 -18.10
C ASN A 153 -2.16 -3.51 -17.28
N LEU A 154 -1.70 -3.13 -16.10
CA LEU A 154 -2.38 -2.13 -15.27
C LEU A 154 -2.42 -0.73 -15.94
N ASP A 155 -1.37 -0.37 -16.67
CA ASP A 155 -1.36 0.88 -17.42
C ASP A 155 -2.37 0.85 -18.57
N ALA A 156 -2.46 -0.27 -19.30
CA ALA A 156 -3.46 -0.47 -20.34
C ALA A 156 -4.89 -0.34 -19.81
N LEU A 157 -5.21 -1.01 -18.70
CA LEU A 157 -6.51 -0.91 -18.01
C LEU A 157 -6.82 0.53 -17.57
N ASN A 158 -5.83 1.26 -17.07
CA ASN A 158 -6.03 2.65 -16.68
C ASN A 158 -6.28 3.57 -17.88
N ASN A 159 -5.68 3.29 -19.04
CA ASN A 159 -5.92 4.03 -20.27
C ASN A 159 -7.31 3.73 -20.83
N GLU A 160 -7.72 2.46 -20.86
CA GLU A 160 -9.09 2.04 -21.23
C GLU A 160 -10.13 2.74 -20.33
N ARG A 161 -9.93 2.77 -19.02
CA ARG A 161 -10.80 3.49 -18.10
C ARG A 161 -10.95 4.99 -18.47
N LYS A 162 -9.84 5.66 -18.81
CA LYS A 162 -9.87 7.08 -19.20
C LYS A 162 -10.63 7.30 -20.50
N GLU A 163 -10.50 6.41 -21.48
CA GLU A 163 -11.23 6.46 -22.74
C GLU A 163 -12.73 6.32 -22.51
N ILE A 164 -13.16 5.37 -21.69
CA ILE A 164 -14.56 5.19 -21.29
C ILE A 164 -15.09 6.44 -20.60
N GLU A 165 -14.36 7.02 -19.63
CA GLU A 165 -14.75 8.23 -18.91
C GLU A 165 -14.87 9.46 -19.86
N THR A 166 -14.03 9.51 -20.89
CA THR A 166 -14.07 10.60 -21.88
C THR A 166 -15.22 10.43 -22.87
N GLY A 167 -15.52 9.19 -23.27
CA GLY A 167 -16.62 8.89 -24.18
C GLY A 167 -18.01 9.04 -23.56
N MET A 168 -18.12 9.12 -22.22
CA MET A 168 -19.37 9.36 -21.49
C MET A 168 -19.69 10.84 -21.25
N ARG A 169 -18.81 11.77 -21.66
CA ARG A 169 -19.02 13.23 -21.59
C ARG A 169 -19.49 13.78 -22.92
#